data_b6b080ac86867fb86cf9838c86c2333c
#
_entry.id   b6b080ac86867fb86cf9838c86c2333c
#
_cell.length_a   1.000
_cell.length_b   1.000
_cell.length_c   1.000
_cell.angle_alpha   90.00
_cell.angle_beta   90.00
_cell.angle_gamma   90.00
#
_symmetry.space_group_name_H-M   'P 1'
#
loop_
_entity.id
_entity.type
_entity.pdbx_description
1 polymer ?
#
loop_
_entity_poly.entity_id
_entity_poly.type
_entity_poly.pdbx_seq_one_letter_code
_entity_poly.pdbx_strand_id
1 'polypeptide(L)'
;EWEKAARGTDGRSYPWGDYFDAAYCKMRQSRQGRPRPEPSGSFPVDVSPYGVRDMAGGIADWAVPPTDREQRGDGRERQLVSRGGAWCDWQVDCSLGARRTYFAAERSARVGFRLVRSPGARKRSGRPDDR
;
A
#
# COMPACT_ATOMS: atom_id res chain seq x y z
N GLU A 1 4.11 8.86 2.47
CA GLU A 1 4.64 8.65 1.10
C GLU A 1 3.71 7.76 0.27
N TRP A 2 3.29 6.59 0.75
CA TRP A 2 2.40 5.67 0.03
C TRP A 2 1.13 6.37 -0.46
N GLU A 3 0.42 7.06 0.43
CA GLU A 3 -0.84 7.75 0.10
C GLU A 3 -0.63 8.85 -0.95
N LYS A 4 0.46 9.61 -0.86
CA LYS A 4 0.78 10.63 -1.87
C LYS A 4 1.04 10.00 -3.23
N ALA A 5 1.77 8.90 -3.28
CA ALA A 5 2.06 8.19 -4.53
C ALA A 5 0.78 7.64 -5.20
N ALA A 6 -0.21 7.23 -4.39
CA ALA A 6 -1.47 6.69 -4.87
C ALA A 6 -2.50 7.77 -5.24
N ARG A 7 -2.60 8.84 -4.44
CA ARG A 7 -3.65 9.85 -4.51
C ARG A 7 -3.29 11.08 -5.36
N GLY A 8 -2.02 11.45 -5.41
CA GLY A 8 -1.61 12.74 -5.97
C GLY A 8 -1.92 13.88 -4.99
N THR A 9 -2.51 14.97 -5.51
CA THR A 9 -2.73 16.24 -4.76
C THR A 9 -4.18 16.67 -4.67
N ASP A 10 -5.11 15.98 -5.30
CA ASP A 10 -6.52 16.37 -5.42
C ASP A 10 -7.48 15.70 -4.43
N GLY A 11 -6.97 14.83 -3.56
CA GLY A 11 -7.78 14.23 -2.50
C GLY A 11 -8.66 13.04 -2.92
N ARG A 12 -8.51 12.54 -4.14
CA ARG A 12 -9.30 11.42 -4.70
C ARG A 12 -9.36 10.19 -3.80
N SER A 13 -10.43 9.43 -3.94
CA SER A 13 -10.71 8.24 -3.12
C SER A 13 -9.96 6.99 -3.60
N TYR A 14 -9.68 6.89 -4.92
CA TYR A 14 -8.99 5.79 -5.57
C TYR A 14 -7.89 6.33 -6.49
N PRO A 15 -6.92 5.51 -6.94
CA PRO A 15 -5.86 5.98 -7.83
C PRO A 15 -6.36 6.66 -9.11
N TRP A 16 -7.48 6.20 -9.65
CA TRP A 16 -8.11 6.70 -10.88
C TRP A 16 -9.12 7.84 -10.67
N GLY A 17 -9.50 8.20 -9.43
CA GLY A 17 -10.51 9.24 -9.12
C GLY A 17 -11.48 8.82 -8.03
N ASP A 18 -12.70 9.36 -8.05
CA ASP A 18 -13.70 9.13 -7.00
C ASP A 18 -14.78 8.11 -7.39
N TYR A 19 -14.96 7.88 -8.68
CA TYR A 19 -15.90 6.86 -9.16
C TYR A 19 -15.33 5.46 -8.93
N PHE A 20 -16.16 4.57 -8.39
CA PHE A 20 -15.77 3.18 -8.17
C PHE A 20 -16.45 2.22 -9.15
N ASP A 21 -15.65 1.32 -9.72
CA ASP A 21 -16.10 0.14 -10.43
C ASP A 21 -15.23 -1.06 -10.01
N ALA A 22 -15.87 -2.19 -9.71
CA ALA A 22 -15.16 -3.41 -9.31
C ALA A 22 -14.23 -3.97 -10.41
N ALA A 23 -14.43 -3.55 -11.66
CA ALA A 23 -13.57 -3.92 -12.77
C ALA A 23 -12.26 -3.11 -12.84
N TYR A 24 -12.11 -2.05 -12.03
CA TYR A 24 -10.95 -1.15 -12.09
C TYR A 24 -9.76 -1.60 -11.25
N CYS A 25 -10.00 -2.40 -10.22
CA CYS A 25 -8.92 -2.95 -9.39
C CYS A 25 -9.19 -4.39 -9.00
N LYS A 26 -8.18 -5.09 -8.50
CA LYS A 26 -8.33 -6.46 -8.01
C LYS A 26 -8.88 -6.50 -6.59
N MET A 27 -10.15 -6.84 -6.45
CA MET A 27 -10.82 -6.99 -5.16
C MET A 27 -11.79 -8.19 -5.19
N ARG A 28 -12.53 -8.40 -4.13
CA ARG A 28 -13.41 -9.56 -3.97
C ARG A 28 -14.41 -9.74 -5.11
N GLN A 29 -14.95 -8.64 -5.62
CA GLN A 29 -16.02 -8.64 -6.63
C GLN A 29 -15.53 -8.40 -8.08
N SER A 30 -14.22 -8.29 -8.30
CA SER A 30 -13.64 -7.95 -9.61
C SER A 30 -13.86 -9.04 -10.67
N ARG A 31 -14.06 -10.27 -10.23
CA ARG A 31 -14.33 -11.42 -11.10
C ARG A 31 -15.40 -12.31 -10.49
N GLN A 32 -16.09 -13.03 -11.32
CA GLN A 32 -17.01 -14.08 -10.86
C GLN A 32 -16.26 -15.25 -10.21
N GLY A 33 -16.92 -15.93 -9.30
CA GLY A 33 -16.39 -17.10 -8.62
C GLY A 33 -15.56 -16.77 -7.38
N ARG A 34 -14.71 -17.71 -6.99
CA ARG A 34 -13.89 -17.57 -5.78
C ARG A 34 -12.79 -16.54 -5.99
N PRO A 35 -12.66 -15.54 -5.11
CA PRO A 35 -11.57 -14.57 -5.21
C PRO A 35 -10.19 -15.24 -5.17
N ARG A 36 -9.27 -14.76 -5.99
CA ARG A 36 -7.88 -15.21 -6.05
C ARG A 36 -6.98 -14.06 -6.52
N PRO A 37 -5.69 -14.07 -6.19
CA PRO A 37 -4.72 -13.11 -6.72
C PRO A 37 -4.65 -13.17 -8.25
N GLU A 38 -4.28 -12.05 -8.86
CA GLU A 38 -3.99 -11.94 -10.29
C GLU A 38 -2.62 -11.28 -10.48
N PRO A 39 -1.95 -11.47 -11.64
CA PRO A 39 -0.69 -10.82 -11.94
C PRO A 39 -0.77 -9.30 -11.84
N SER A 40 0.33 -8.66 -11.46
CA SER A 40 0.45 -7.21 -11.45
C SER A 40 0.15 -6.63 -12.85
N GLY A 41 -0.54 -5.48 -12.90
CA GLY A 41 -0.94 -4.83 -14.14
C GLY A 41 -2.17 -5.44 -14.83
N SER A 42 -2.84 -6.44 -14.23
CA SER A 42 -4.09 -7.02 -14.80
C SER A 42 -5.24 -6.03 -14.85
N PHE A 43 -5.16 -4.93 -14.11
CA PHE A 43 -6.17 -3.87 -14.03
C PHE A 43 -5.58 -2.55 -14.53
N PRO A 44 -5.66 -2.26 -15.84
CA PRO A 44 -4.98 -1.11 -16.45
C PRO A 44 -5.50 0.26 -15.96
N VAL A 45 -6.71 0.31 -15.39
CA VAL A 45 -7.29 1.53 -14.81
C VAL A 45 -6.70 1.85 -13.45
N ASP A 46 -6.19 0.86 -12.69
CA ASP A 46 -5.53 1.09 -11.40
C ASP A 46 -4.14 1.69 -11.58
N VAL A 47 -4.14 2.97 -11.92
CA VAL A 47 -2.95 3.79 -12.13
C VAL A 47 -3.13 5.12 -11.43
N SER A 48 -2.17 5.49 -10.59
CA SER A 48 -2.17 6.78 -9.90
C SER A 48 -1.81 7.95 -10.84
N PRO A 49 -2.02 9.21 -10.43
CA PRO A 49 -1.58 10.38 -11.19
C PRO A 49 -0.08 10.40 -11.53
N TYR A 50 0.72 9.68 -10.75
CA TYR A 50 2.17 9.56 -10.96
C TYR A 50 2.56 8.29 -11.75
N GLY A 51 1.58 7.57 -12.31
CA GLY A 51 1.84 6.32 -13.06
C GLY A 51 2.13 5.10 -12.22
N VAL A 52 1.90 5.16 -10.89
CA VAL A 52 2.08 3.99 -10.01
C VAL A 52 0.88 3.07 -10.17
N ARG A 53 1.14 1.79 -10.46
CA ARG A 53 0.11 0.79 -10.70
C ARG A 53 -0.22 -0.04 -9.46
N ASP A 54 -1.41 -0.66 -9.48
CA ASP A 54 -1.85 -1.65 -8.48
C ASP A 54 -1.82 -1.08 -7.04
N MET A 55 -2.32 0.16 -6.88
CA MET A 55 -2.40 0.82 -5.59
C MET A 55 -3.74 0.59 -4.87
N ALA A 56 -4.71 -0.04 -5.55
CA ALA A 56 -6.01 -0.39 -4.98
C ALA A 56 -6.29 -1.87 -5.18
N GLY A 57 -6.44 -2.63 -4.09
CA GLY A 57 -6.63 -4.07 -4.17
C GLY A 57 -5.36 -4.84 -4.55
N GLY A 58 -5.52 -6.06 -5.09
CA GLY A 58 -4.39 -6.94 -5.40
C GLY A 58 -3.73 -7.48 -4.15
N ILE A 59 -2.61 -6.91 -3.76
CA ILE A 59 -1.92 -7.16 -2.51
C ILE A 59 -1.78 -5.83 -1.75
N ALA A 60 -2.24 -5.80 -0.51
CA ALA A 60 -2.05 -4.63 0.34
C ALA A 60 -0.56 -4.41 0.64
N ASP A 61 -0.13 -3.16 0.65
CA ASP A 61 1.26 -2.82 0.90
C ASP A 61 1.52 -2.52 2.38
N TRP A 62 2.60 -3.05 2.93
CA TRP A 62 3.14 -2.57 4.19
C TRP A 62 3.49 -1.08 4.09
N ALA A 63 3.03 -0.29 5.05
CA ALA A 63 3.32 1.11 5.17
C ALA A 63 3.89 1.44 6.55
N VAL A 64 4.82 2.40 6.59
CA VAL A 64 5.34 2.91 7.85
C VAL A 64 4.26 3.78 8.50
N PRO A 65 3.91 3.54 9.77
CA PRO A 65 2.98 4.41 10.49
C PRO A 65 3.49 5.86 10.55
N PRO A 66 2.59 6.86 10.55
CA PRO A 66 2.99 8.27 10.50
C PRO A 66 3.66 8.78 11.78
N THR A 67 3.56 8.06 12.90
CA THR A 67 4.13 8.49 14.17
C THR A 67 4.93 7.40 14.87
N ASP A 68 5.98 7.79 15.61
CA ASP A 68 6.75 6.90 16.48
C ASP A 68 5.88 6.23 17.55
N ARG A 69 4.76 6.84 17.90
CA ARG A 69 3.82 6.33 18.89
C ARG A 69 3.08 5.08 18.39
N GLU A 70 2.80 5.03 17.09
CA GLU A 70 2.23 3.84 16.43
C GLU A 70 3.29 2.76 16.18
N GLN A 71 4.57 3.13 16.20
CA GLN A 71 5.71 2.20 16.06
C GLN A 71 6.18 1.61 17.38
N ARG A 72 6.08 2.38 18.46
CA ARG A 72 6.45 1.97 19.83
C ARG A 72 5.17 1.66 20.57
N GLY A 73 4.76 0.41 20.52
CA GLY A 73 3.79 -0.06 21.52
C GLY A 73 4.37 0.19 22.93
N ASP A 74 3.54 0.62 23.84
CA ASP A 74 3.76 0.80 25.28
C ASP A 74 4.01 -0.53 25.99
N GLY A 75 5.03 -1.28 25.57
CA GLY A 75 5.34 -2.64 26.02
C GLY A 75 4.49 -3.72 25.33
N ARG A 76 3.61 -3.35 24.39
CA ARG A 76 2.79 -4.25 23.57
C ARG A 76 3.52 -4.65 22.30
N GLU A 77 3.08 -5.73 21.69
CA GLU A 77 3.61 -6.23 20.43
C GLU A 77 3.54 -5.14 19.34
N ARG A 78 4.63 -5.00 18.57
CA ARG A 78 4.74 -3.98 17.51
C ARG A 78 3.64 -4.15 16.47
N GLN A 79 2.90 -3.08 16.22
CA GLN A 79 1.88 -3.03 15.19
C GLN A 79 2.44 -2.45 13.87
N LEU A 80 1.98 -3.01 12.77
CA LEU A 80 2.28 -2.60 11.41
C LEU A 80 0.98 -2.21 10.71
N VAL A 81 1.06 -1.29 9.76
CA VAL A 81 -0.09 -0.82 8.98
C VAL A 81 0.04 -1.32 7.55
N SER A 82 -1.06 -1.82 6.97
CA SER A 82 -1.16 -2.05 5.54
C SER A 82 -2.12 -1.07 4.88
N ARG A 83 -1.91 -0.84 3.58
CA ARG A 83 -2.66 0.10 2.74
C ARG A 83 -3.05 -0.54 1.42
N GLY A 84 -4.11 -0.02 0.78
CA GLY A 84 -4.50 -0.37 -0.57
C GLY A 84 -5.53 -1.49 -0.68
N GLY A 85 -5.76 -2.27 0.39
CA GLY A 85 -6.63 -3.45 0.32
C GLY A 85 -6.04 -4.61 -0.48
N ALA A 86 -6.74 -5.74 -0.51
CA ALA A 86 -6.25 -6.97 -1.13
C ALA A 86 -7.30 -7.62 -2.04
N TRP A 87 -6.88 -8.61 -2.81
CA TRP A 87 -7.68 -9.36 -3.80
C TRP A 87 -8.99 -9.97 -3.25
N CYS A 88 -9.11 -10.15 -1.93
CA CYS A 88 -10.29 -10.71 -1.27
C CYS A 88 -11.04 -9.68 -0.39
N ASP A 89 -10.61 -8.44 -0.39
CA ASP A 89 -11.21 -7.36 0.40
C ASP A 89 -12.37 -6.69 -0.35
N TRP A 90 -13.14 -5.88 0.37
CA TRP A 90 -14.25 -5.12 -0.18
C TRP A 90 -13.82 -3.74 -0.67
N GLN A 91 -14.69 -3.06 -1.40
CA GLN A 91 -14.48 -1.72 -1.95
C GLN A 91 -13.90 -0.74 -0.92
N VAL A 92 -14.46 -0.71 0.28
CA VAL A 92 -14.05 0.22 1.34
C VAL A 92 -12.60 0.05 1.73
N ASP A 93 -12.11 -1.19 1.75
CA ASP A 93 -10.72 -1.52 2.09
C ASP A 93 -9.73 -1.13 0.98
N CYS A 94 -10.21 -1.05 -0.27
CA CYS A 94 -9.41 -0.66 -1.43
C CYS A 94 -9.32 0.85 -1.62
N SER A 95 -10.01 1.65 -0.81
CA SER A 95 -9.90 3.11 -0.84
C SER A 95 -8.53 3.58 -0.34
N LEU A 96 -8.04 4.70 -0.86
CA LEU A 96 -6.73 5.26 -0.50
C LEU A 96 -6.65 5.76 0.95
N GLY A 97 -7.78 5.97 1.60
CA GLY A 97 -7.87 6.31 3.02
C GLY A 97 -7.80 5.09 3.94
N ALA A 98 -8.13 3.90 3.45
CA ALA A 98 -8.23 2.70 4.25
C ALA A 98 -6.87 2.30 4.87
N ARG A 99 -6.93 1.80 6.10
CA ARG A 99 -5.78 1.28 6.84
C ARG A 99 -6.21 0.04 7.59
N ARG A 100 -5.35 -0.97 7.60
CA ARG A 100 -5.53 -2.16 8.43
C ARG A 100 -4.29 -2.37 9.28
N THR A 101 -4.50 -2.65 10.56
CA THR A 101 -3.42 -2.93 11.50
C THR A 101 -3.20 -4.42 11.64
N TYR A 102 -1.95 -4.82 11.73
CA TYR A 102 -1.48 -6.19 11.97
C TYR A 102 -0.47 -6.19 13.11
N PHE A 103 -0.38 -7.29 13.84
CA PHE A 103 0.78 -7.52 14.70
C PHE A 103 2.00 -7.93 13.89
N ALA A 104 3.20 -7.56 14.32
CA ALA A 104 4.43 -7.79 13.56
C ALA A 104 4.71 -9.27 13.26
N ALA A 105 4.20 -10.18 14.10
CA ALA A 105 4.33 -11.62 13.92
C ALA A 105 3.28 -12.23 12.97
N GLU A 106 2.23 -11.48 12.59
CA GLU A 106 1.18 -11.99 11.71
C GLU A 106 1.71 -12.23 10.29
N ARG A 107 1.27 -13.36 9.72
CA ARG A 107 1.52 -13.70 8.32
C ARG A 107 0.20 -13.66 7.56
N SER A 108 0.20 -13.02 6.41
CA SER A 108 -1.00 -12.87 5.60
C SER A 108 -0.67 -13.01 4.11
N ALA A 109 -1.46 -13.82 3.40
CA ALA A 109 -1.40 -13.91 1.94
C ALA A 109 -1.98 -12.67 1.24
N ARG A 110 -2.46 -11.69 2.01
CA ARG A 110 -3.09 -10.47 1.51
C ARG A 110 -2.18 -9.25 1.56
N VAL A 111 -1.02 -9.37 2.20
CA VAL A 111 -0.12 -8.24 2.42
C VAL A 111 1.26 -8.57 1.87
N GLY A 112 1.81 -7.62 1.14
CA GLY A 112 3.13 -7.64 0.59
C GLY A 112 3.84 -6.30 0.80
N PHE A 113 4.75 -5.96 -0.08
CA PHE A 113 5.48 -4.70 -0.01
C PHE A 113 5.84 -4.21 -1.41
N ARG A 114 6.10 -2.92 -1.51
CA ARG A 114 6.73 -2.31 -2.69
C ARG A 114 7.97 -1.52 -2.30
N LEU A 115 8.90 -1.46 -3.22
CA LEU A 115 10.14 -0.72 -3.01
C LEU A 115 9.91 0.78 -3.28
N VAL A 116 10.53 1.62 -2.46
CA VAL A 116 10.56 3.06 -2.62
C VAL A 116 12.02 3.51 -2.76
N ARG A 117 12.28 4.35 -3.75
CA ARG A 117 13.57 5.02 -3.91
C ARG A 117 13.42 6.49 -3.55
N SER A 118 14.06 6.93 -2.46
CA SER A 118 14.17 8.35 -2.13
C SER A 118 15.24 9.02 -2.99
N PRO A 119 14.91 10.05 -3.80
CA PRO A 119 15.94 10.85 -4.45
C PRO A 119 16.75 11.56 -3.37
N GLY A 120 18.04 11.35 -3.30
CA GLY A 120 18.94 12.09 -2.44
C GLY A 120 19.45 11.41 -1.17
N ALA A 121 19.36 10.10 -1.03
CA ALA A 121 20.19 9.39 -0.07
C ALA A 121 21.67 9.55 -0.51
N ARG A 122 22.30 10.67 -0.11
CA ARG A 122 23.76 10.83 -0.22
C ARG A 122 24.38 9.62 0.46
N LYS A 123 25.20 8.85 -0.30
CA LYS A 123 26.16 7.93 0.30
C LYS A 123 26.89 8.72 1.38
N ARG A 124 26.77 8.31 2.65
CA ARG A 124 27.68 8.78 3.67
C ARG A 124 29.07 8.34 3.21
N SER A 125 29.82 9.30 2.68
CA SER A 125 31.23 9.13 2.42
C SER A 125 31.88 8.70 3.71
N GLY A 126 32.55 7.56 3.71
CA GLY A 126 33.27 7.05 4.85
C GLY A 126 34.18 8.13 5.40
N ARG A 127 34.20 8.27 6.73
CA ARG A 127 35.21 9.03 7.44
C ARG A 127 36.57 8.45 7.08
N PRO A 128 37.58 9.26 6.68
CA PRO A 128 38.93 8.76 6.61
C PRO A 128 39.38 8.41 8.03
N ASP A 129 39.98 7.24 8.18
CA ASP A 129 40.73 6.86 9.39
C ASP A 129 41.85 7.90 9.61
N ASP A 130 41.75 8.64 10.70
CA ASP A 130 42.88 9.33 11.27
C ASP A 130 43.73 8.31 12.07
N ARG A 131 44.88 8.05 11.52
CA ARG A 131 46.00 7.40 12.22
C ARG A 131 46.78 8.47 13.03
#